data_6457c285c931ac35fc9bbc6f42fbd49b
#
_entry.id   6457c285c931ac35fc9bbc6f42fbd49b
#
_cell.length_a   1.000
_cell.length_b   1.000
_cell.length_c   1.000
_cell.angle_alpha   90.00
_cell.angle_beta   90.00
_cell.angle_gamma   90.00
#
_symmetry.space_group_name_H-M   'P 1'
#
loop_
_entity.id
_entity.type
_entity.pdbx_description
1 polymer ?
#
loop_
_entity_poly.entity_id
_entity_poly.type
_entity_poly.pdbx_seq_one_letter_code
_entity_poly.pdbx_strand_id
1 'polypeptide(L)'
;MRIGSYQLKNRVLLAPMAGITDQPFRRLCAYYGAGLTFSEMMSTNPQVWHTEKSKLRLAHSEDLGLNAVQIAGSDPLEMAQAAAINVEYGAQIIDINMGCPAKKVNRKLAGSALLQFPDLVEKILREVVSAVNVPVTLKIRTGWDKSNRNCVQIGKIAEQCGIQALTVHGRTRACLFEGKAEYDNIKAVKQAIAIPVIANGDIDSARKAKFVLDYTGADAIMIGRAALGNPWLFQTVENLIEHDSISQMPSLNEKCGQILRHIQELHQFYGEQKGYRIARKHVAWYLQGIQPDFVFKQTFNAISDPKEQLIVLEDFFNLILDKEKC
;
A
#
# COMPACT_ATOMS: atom_id res chain seq x y z
N MET A 1 9.71 -9.01 -12.27
CA MET A 1 10.63 -8.35 -11.32
C MET A 1 10.97 -9.30 -10.18
N ARG A 2 12.20 -9.24 -9.63
CA ARG A 2 12.62 -10.04 -8.46
C ARG A 2 12.92 -9.13 -7.27
N ILE A 3 12.61 -9.62 -6.07
CA ILE A 3 13.04 -9.00 -4.79
C ILE A 3 13.80 -10.10 -4.03
N GLY A 4 15.11 -9.97 -3.94
CA GLY A 4 15.97 -11.02 -3.40
C GLY A 4 15.77 -12.35 -4.15
N SER A 5 15.44 -13.42 -3.41
CA SER A 5 15.15 -14.75 -3.97
C SER A 5 13.76 -14.89 -4.59
N TYR A 6 12.83 -13.96 -4.32
CA TYR A 6 11.44 -14.08 -4.75
C TYR A 6 11.20 -13.47 -6.13
N GLN A 7 10.61 -14.27 -7.04
CA GLN A 7 10.06 -13.79 -8.30
C GLN A 7 8.62 -13.30 -8.08
N LEU A 8 8.35 -12.02 -8.35
CA LEU A 8 6.99 -11.50 -8.26
C LEU A 8 6.15 -11.96 -9.45
N LYS A 9 4.84 -12.12 -9.21
CA LYS A 9 3.86 -12.52 -10.23
C LYS A 9 3.81 -11.52 -11.39
N ASN A 10 3.86 -10.23 -11.10
CA ASN A 10 3.90 -9.13 -12.06
C ASN A 10 4.58 -7.90 -11.46
N ARG A 11 4.53 -6.74 -12.14
CA ARG A 11 5.18 -5.48 -11.76
C ARG A 11 4.23 -4.43 -11.15
N VAL A 12 3.06 -4.85 -10.64
CA VAL A 12 2.04 -3.94 -10.10
C VAL A 12 1.83 -4.22 -8.62
N LEU A 13 2.22 -3.31 -7.75
CA LEU A 13 2.23 -3.49 -6.30
C LEU A 13 1.19 -2.60 -5.61
N LEU A 14 0.62 -3.10 -4.49
CA LEU A 14 -0.22 -2.27 -3.60
C LEU A 14 0.63 -1.59 -2.54
N ALA A 15 0.49 -0.27 -2.40
CA ALA A 15 1.19 0.52 -1.39
C ALA A 15 0.66 0.23 0.03
N PRO A 16 1.53 0.20 1.06
CA PRO A 16 1.11 0.19 2.45
C PRO A 16 0.40 1.50 2.81
N MET A 17 -0.83 1.42 3.29
CA MET A 17 -1.66 2.57 3.68
C MET A 17 -2.28 2.32 5.05
N ALA A 18 -1.84 3.07 6.06
CA ALA A 18 -2.27 2.92 7.45
C ALA A 18 -3.80 3.09 7.59
N GLY A 19 -4.44 2.15 8.24
CA GLY A 19 -5.89 2.08 8.41
C GLY A 19 -6.65 1.64 7.15
N ILE A 20 -5.98 1.17 6.09
CA ILE A 20 -6.59 0.84 4.79
C ILE A 20 -6.16 -0.53 4.29
N THR A 21 -4.86 -0.81 4.25
CA THR A 21 -4.33 -2.06 3.71
C THR A 21 -4.33 -3.19 4.75
N ASP A 22 -5.49 -3.39 5.38
CA ASP A 22 -5.79 -4.57 6.18
C ASP A 22 -5.82 -5.83 5.31
N GLN A 23 -5.92 -6.99 5.95
CA GLN A 23 -5.93 -8.27 5.25
C GLN A 23 -7.06 -8.38 4.20
N PRO A 24 -8.34 -8.05 4.50
CA PRO A 24 -9.40 -8.11 3.51
C PRO A 24 -9.13 -7.26 2.27
N PHE A 25 -8.67 -6.01 2.45
CA PHE A 25 -8.38 -5.15 1.32
C PHE A 25 -7.16 -5.62 0.51
N ARG A 26 -6.11 -6.13 1.16
CA ARG A 26 -4.97 -6.74 0.47
C ARG A 26 -5.37 -7.96 -0.35
N ARG A 27 -6.23 -8.85 0.20
CA ARG A 27 -6.78 -10.01 -0.52
C ARG A 27 -7.55 -9.58 -1.77
N LEU A 28 -8.41 -8.59 -1.62
CA LEU A 28 -9.17 -8.04 -2.74
C LEU A 28 -8.25 -7.49 -3.84
N CYS A 29 -7.23 -6.71 -3.49
CA CYS A 29 -6.27 -6.19 -4.47
C CYS A 29 -5.42 -7.31 -5.11
N ALA A 30 -5.01 -8.33 -4.34
CA ALA A 30 -4.29 -9.49 -4.86
C ALA A 30 -5.15 -10.33 -5.82
N TYR A 31 -6.44 -10.52 -5.51
CA TYR A 31 -7.41 -11.17 -6.39
C TYR A 31 -7.51 -10.46 -7.75
N TYR A 32 -7.47 -9.13 -7.75
CA TYR A 32 -7.49 -8.32 -8.96
C TYR A 32 -6.10 -8.08 -9.58
N GLY A 33 -5.07 -8.83 -9.20
CA GLY A 33 -3.79 -8.83 -9.90
C GLY A 33 -2.68 -7.97 -9.27
N ALA A 34 -2.81 -7.51 -8.02
CA ALA A 34 -1.65 -6.96 -7.33
C ALA A 34 -0.59 -8.04 -7.12
N GLY A 35 0.59 -7.89 -7.75
CA GLY A 35 1.66 -8.88 -7.70
C GLY A 35 2.38 -8.97 -6.35
N LEU A 36 2.27 -7.93 -5.53
CA LEU A 36 2.72 -7.89 -4.13
C LEU A 36 1.89 -6.86 -3.36
N THR A 37 1.52 -7.21 -2.14
CA THR A 37 0.85 -6.32 -1.19
C THR A 37 1.64 -6.19 0.09
N PHE A 38 1.67 -5.00 0.68
CA PHE A 38 2.35 -4.75 1.95
C PHE A 38 1.34 -4.58 3.08
N SER A 39 1.68 -5.08 4.27
CA SER A 39 0.89 -4.84 5.47
C SER A 39 0.80 -3.35 5.81
N GLU A 40 -0.13 -2.97 6.68
CA GLU A 40 -0.06 -1.67 7.33
C GLU A 40 1.25 -1.53 8.11
N MET A 41 1.74 -0.29 8.23
CA MET A 41 2.95 0.04 8.97
C MET A 41 2.86 -0.41 10.44
N MET A 42 3.81 -1.25 10.86
CA MET A 42 4.01 -1.70 12.23
C MET A 42 4.99 -0.78 12.97
N SER A 43 4.67 -0.43 14.22
CA SER A 43 5.61 0.29 15.07
C SER A 43 6.68 -0.65 15.62
N THR A 44 7.92 -0.18 15.72
CA THR A 44 9.02 -0.93 16.35
C THR A 44 8.95 -0.94 17.87
N ASN A 45 8.08 -0.14 18.49
CA ASN A 45 7.87 -0.14 19.94
C ASN A 45 7.26 -1.47 20.43
N PRO A 46 7.98 -2.29 21.21
CA PRO A 46 7.50 -3.60 21.68
C PRO A 46 6.22 -3.52 22.51
N GLN A 47 6.01 -2.43 23.23
CA GLN A 47 4.84 -2.25 24.11
C GLN A 47 3.50 -2.29 23.37
N VAL A 48 3.48 -2.06 22.05
CA VAL A 48 2.24 -2.06 21.27
C VAL A 48 2.03 -3.35 20.47
N TRP A 49 2.97 -4.29 20.44
CA TRP A 49 2.87 -5.50 19.60
C TRP A 49 1.78 -6.48 20.05
N HIS A 50 1.50 -6.53 21.35
CA HIS A 50 0.47 -7.42 21.92
C HIS A 50 -0.97 -6.87 21.77
N THR A 51 -1.12 -5.66 21.22
CA THR A 51 -2.45 -5.08 21.03
C THR A 51 -3.21 -5.79 19.93
N GLU A 52 -4.55 -5.90 20.06
CA GLU A 52 -5.43 -6.43 19.01
C GLU A 52 -5.19 -5.78 17.64
N LYS A 53 -4.92 -4.48 17.65
CA LYS A 53 -4.62 -3.73 16.42
C LYS A 53 -3.34 -4.22 15.74
N SER A 54 -2.31 -4.55 16.51
CA SER A 54 -1.04 -5.07 15.97
C SER A 54 -1.21 -6.49 15.46
N LYS A 55 -1.94 -7.35 16.18
CA LYS A 55 -2.28 -8.71 15.72
C LYS A 55 -3.03 -8.69 14.39
N LEU A 56 -4.05 -7.83 14.26
CA LEU A 56 -4.79 -7.69 12.99
C LEU A 56 -3.90 -7.19 11.83
N ARG A 57 -2.90 -6.34 12.10
CA ARG A 57 -1.97 -5.87 11.07
C ARG A 57 -1.01 -6.96 10.60
N LEU A 58 -0.62 -7.87 11.49
CA LEU A 58 0.22 -9.04 11.18
C LEU A 58 -0.57 -10.15 10.49
N ALA A 59 -1.91 -10.10 10.50
CA ALA A 59 -2.73 -11.11 9.87
C ALA A 59 -2.35 -11.28 8.40
N HIS A 60 -2.01 -12.49 8.05
CA HIS A 60 -1.67 -12.94 6.70
C HIS A 60 -2.48 -14.19 6.36
N SER A 61 -2.70 -14.42 5.07
CA SER A 61 -3.33 -15.63 4.55
C SER A 61 -2.57 -16.09 3.30
N GLU A 62 -2.51 -17.39 3.07
CA GLU A 62 -1.73 -17.99 1.99
C GLU A 62 -2.13 -17.50 0.60
N ASP A 63 -3.40 -17.16 0.40
CA ASP A 63 -3.93 -16.61 -0.85
C ASP A 63 -3.42 -15.20 -1.19
N LEU A 64 -2.78 -14.50 -0.23
CA LEU A 64 -2.06 -13.25 -0.48
C LEU A 64 -0.71 -13.43 -1.18
N GLY A 65 -0.22 -14.66 -1.28
CA GLY A 65 1.13 -14.94 -1.76
C GLY A 65 2.20 -14.52 -0.74
N LEU A 66 3.20 -13.73 -1.16
CA LEU A 66 4.30 -13.33 -0.28
C LEU A 66 3.84 -12.40 0.85
N ASN A 67 4.26 -12.72 2.08
CA ASN A 67 4.00 -11.91 3.26
C ASN A 67 5.05 -10.79 3.40
N ALA A 68 4.71 -9.60 2.90
CA ALA A 68 5.55 -8.42 3.02
C ALA A 68 5.04 -7.52 4.15
N VAL A 69 5.87 -7.34 5.18
CA VAL A 69 5.53 -6.56 6.39
C VAL A 69 6.31 -5.25 6.41
N GLN A 70 5.58 -4.12 6.57
CA GLN A 70 6.22 -2.82 6.69
C GLN A 70 6.42 -2.43 8.15
N ILE A 71 7.66 -2.06 8.52
CA ILE A 71 8.04 -1.57 9.84
C ILE A 71 8.43 -0.09 9.82
N ALA A 72 8.23 0.62 10.94
CA ALA A 72 8.59 2.01 11.09
C ALA A 72 9.05 2.35 12.50
N GLY A 73 10.20 2.96 12.59
CA GLY A 73 10.87 3.41 13.79
C GLY A 73 12.01 4.37 13.46
N SER A 74 12.84 4.69 14.44
CA SER A 74 14.00 5.57 14.30
C SER A 74 15.24 5.07 15.04
N ASP A 75 15.08 4.10 15.92
CA ASP A 75 16.21 3.47 16.59
C ASP A 75 16.68 2.23 15.80
N PRO A 76 17.98 2.13 15.44
CA PRO A 76 18.48 1.02 14.62
C PRO A 76 18.27 -0.36 15.29
N LEU A 77 18.49 -0.49 16.58
CA LEU A 77 18.36 -1.76 17.30
C LEU A 77 16.91 -2.19 17.46
N GLU A 78 16.01 -1.25 17.79
CA GLU A 78 14.56 -1.52 17.83
C GLU A 78 14.03 -1.92 16.44
N MET A 79 14.53 -1.29 15.36
CA MET A 79 14.17 -1.64 14.00
C MET A 79 14.63 -3.05 13.62
N ALA A 80 15.88 -3.41 13.97
CA ALA A 80 16.43 -4.74 13.75
C ALA A 80 15.64 -5.81 14.51
N GLN A 81 15.35 -5.56 15.80
CA GLN A 81 14.54 -6.47 16.61
C GLN A 81 13.12 -6.64 16.06
N ALA A 82 12.48 -5.54 15.64
CA ALA A 82 11.16 -5.60 15.02
C ALA A 82 11.17 -6.41 13.72
N ALA A 83 12.21 -6.27 12.91
CA ALA A 83 12.37 -7.07 11.70
C ALA A 83 12.48 -8.56 12.02
N ALA A 84 13.36 -8.95 12.95
CA ALA A 84 13.55 -10.35 13.35
C ALA A 84 12.24 -10.98 13.86
N ILE A 85 11.52 -10.29 14.75
CA ILE A 85 10.24 -10.77 15.28
C ILE A 85 9.20 -10.94 14.17
N ASN A 86 9.11 -9.99 13.22
CA ASN A 86 8.16 -10.16 12.11
C ASN A 86 8.52 -11.35 11.21
N VAL A 87 9.81 -11.66 11.04
CA VAL A 87 10.26 -12.86 10.33
C VAL A 87 9.86 -14.13 11.08
N GLU A 88 9.98 -14.17 12.40
CA GLU A 88 9.50 -15.28 13.24
C GLU A 88 7.97 -15.47 13.09
N TYR A 89 7.21 -14.39 12.88
CA TYR A 89 5.77 -14.44 12.58
C TYR A 89 5.47 -14.68 11.09
N GLY A 90 6.45 -15.10 10.29
CA GLY A 90 6.26 -15.55 8.92
C GLY A 90 6.37 -14.44 7.87
N ALA A 91 6.95 -13.29 8.18
CA ALA A 91 7.26 -12.30 7.14
C ALA A 91 8.36 -12.85 6.21
N GLN A 92 8.11 -12.77 4.92
CA GLN A 92 9.02 -13.20 3.85
C GLN A 92 9.77 -12.02 3.22
N ILE A 93 9.24 -10.80 3.40
CA ILE A 93 9.88 -9.54 3.00
C ILE A 93 9.65 -8.53 4.14
N ILE A 94 10.71 -7.85 4.55
CA ILE A 94 10.63 -6.71 5.47
C ILE A 94 10.75 -5.43 4.66
N ASP A 95 9.78 -4.52 4.78
CA ASP A 95 9.82 -3.20 4.14
C ASP A 95 10.02 -2.11 5.20
N ILE A 96 10.99 -1.23 4.99
CA ILE A 96 11.29 -0.14 5.91
C ILE A 96 10.58 1.14 5.44
N ASN A 97 9.77 1.74 6.32
CA ASN A 97 9.08 2.99 6.03
C ASN A 97 9.95 4.21 6.34
N MET A 98 10.40 4.90 5.30
CA MET A 98 11.00 6.23 5.38
C MET A 98 10.25 7.25 4.49
N GLY A 99 8.94 7.03 4.29
CA GLY A 99 8.09 7.86 3.43
C GLY A 99 6.86 8.45 4.10
N CYS A 100 6.45 7.99 5.29
CA CYS A 100 5.25 8.46 5.98
C CYS A 100 5.39 9.94 6.39
N PRO A 101 4.50 10.86 5.90
CA PRO A 101 4.59 12.28 6.21
C PRO A 101 3.81 12.69 7.46
N ALA A 102 3.14 11.73 8.14
CA ALA A 102 2.26 12.00 9.26
C ALA A 102 3.00 12.67 10.43
N LYS A 103 2.44 13.78 10.96
CA LYS A 103 3.04 14.54 12.07
C LYS A 103 3.40 13.66 13.28
N LYS A 104 2.50 12.72 13.64
CA LYS A 104 2.73 11.80 14.78
C LYS A 104 3.94 10.89 14.57
N VAL A 105 4.21 10.45 13.35
CA VAL A 105 5.37 9.63 12.99
C VAL A 105 6.63 10.48 12.97
N ASN A 106 6.59 11.62 12.29
CA ASN A 106 7.75 12.50 12.14
C ASN A 106 8.21 13.12 13.47
N ARG A 107 7.33 13.37 14.45
CA ARG A 107 7.72 13.81 15.80
C ARG A 107 8.60 12.79 16.54
N LYS A 108 8.56 11.52 16.14
CA LYS A 108 9.40 10.44 16.65
C LYS A 108 10.65 10.18 15.79
N LEU A 109 11.02 11.12 14.92
CA LEU A 109 12.08 11.00 13.93
C LEU A 109 11.91 9.79 12.98
N ALA A 110 10.71 9.19 12.88
CA ALA A 110 10.42 8.06 12.02
C ALA A 110 9.78 8.50 10.69
N GLY A 111 9.68 7.55 9.75
CA GLY A 111 9.12 7.82 8.43
C GLY A 111 9.95 8.81 7.63
N SER A 112 9.32 9.77 6.97
CA SER A 112 10.03 10.72 6.10
C SER A 112 10.94 11.71 6.83
N ALA A 113 10.86 11.83 8.17
CA ALA A 113 11.80 12.65 8.94
C ALA A 113 13.24 12.11 8.85
N LEU A 114 13.41 10.80 8.69
CA LEU A 114 14.72 10.15 8.57
C LEU A 114 15.51 10.64 7.34
N LEU A 115 14.84 11.10 6.28
CA LEU A 115 15.50 11.59 5.08
C LEU A 115 16.39 12.81 5.34
N GLN A 116 16.25 13.49 6.47
CA GLN A 116 17.12 14.60 6.89
C GLN A 116 18.43 14.12 7.52
N PHE A 117 18.55 12.83 7.81
CA PHE A 117 19.67 12.23 8.58
C PHE A 117 20.24 11.01 7.84
N PRO A 118 20.97 11.17 6.72
CA PRO A 118 21.50 10.07 5.91
C PRO A 118 22.35 9.06 6.71
N ASP A 119 23.14 9.53 7.67
CA ASP A 119 23.98 8.65 8.52
C ASP A 119 23.13 7.75 9.44
N LEU A 120 21.99 8.27 9.92
CA LEU A 120 21.04 7.47 10.72
C LEU A 120 20.29 6.48 9.81
N VAL A 121 19.94 6.88 8.59
CA VAL A 121 19.38 5.98 7.58
C VAL A 121 20.33 4.81 7.35
N GLU A 122 21.61 5.06 7.09
CA GLU A 122 22.61 4.02 6.87
C GLU A 122 22.68 3.04 8.08
N LYS A 123 22.76 3.56 9.29
CA LYS A 123 22.78 2.74 10.51
C LYS A 123 21.54 1.84 10.62
N ILE A 124 20.34 2.40 10.44
CA ILE A 124 19.09 1.62 10.48
C ILE A 124 19.10 0.52 9.42
N LEU A 125 19.47 0.84 8.17
CA LEU A 125 19.45 -0.14 7.08
C LEU A 125 20.44 -1.29 7.34
N ARG A 126 21.66 -0.99 7.79
CA ARG A 126 22.67 -2.01 8.12
C ARG A 126 22.20 -2.94 9.24
N GLU A 127 21.68 -2.39 10.33
CA GLU A 127 21.18 -3.19 11.46
C GLU A 127 20.02 -4.09 11.03
N VAL A 128 19.03 -3.55 10.30
CA VAL A 128 17.88 -4.35 9.87
C VAL A 128 18.31 -5.45 8.88
N VAL A 129 19.14 -5.14 7.89
CA VAL A 129 19.60 -6.13 6.91
C VAL A 129 20.43 -7.23 7.58
N SER A 130 21.25 -6.89 8.57
CA SER A 130 22.06 -7.86 9.31
C SER A 130 21.24 -8.76 10.24
N ALA A 131 20.05 -8.32 10.66
CA ALA A 131 19.23 -9.05 11.64
C ALA A 131 18.32 -10.13 11.03
N VAL A 132 18.15 -10.17 9.69
CA VAL A 132 17.20 -11.08 9.05
C VAL A 132 17.78 -11.76 7.82
N ASN A 133 17.28 -12.97 7.51
CA ASN A 133 17.68 -13.76 6.34
C ASN A 133 16.70 -13.62 5.16
N VAL A 134 15.70 -12.73 5.28
CA VAL A 134 14.72 -12.42 4.23
C VAL A 134 15.09 -11.12 3.53
N PRO A 135 14.66 -10.89 2.28
CA PRO A 135 14.87 -9.63 1.60
C PRO A 135 14.33 -8.43 2.39
N VAL A 136 15.13 -7.37 2.47
CA VAL A 136 14.75 -6.08 3.04
C VAL A 136 14.55 -5.09 1.91
N THR A 137 13.42 -4.38 1.92
CA THR A 137 13.09 -3.31 0.98
C THR A 137 12.95 -1.97 1.70
N LEU A 138 13.05 -0.88 0.96
CA LEU A 138 12.94 0.46 1.52
C LEU A 138 11.91 1.28 0.75
N LYS A 139 11.02 2.01 1.46
CA LYS A 139 10.08 2.95 0.86
C LYS A 139 10.33 4.37 1.33
N ILE A 140 10.65 5.27 0.38
CA ILE A 140 11.00 6.67 0.62
C ILE A 140 10.10 7.66 -0.12
N ARG A 141 10.31 8.94 0.15
CA ARG A 141 9.91 10.09 -0.67
C ARG A 141 11.14 10.71 -1.35
N THR A 142 10.93 11.70 -2.24
CA THR A 142 12.03 12.37 -2.95
C THR A 142 12.92 13.22 -2.04
N GLY A 143 12.49 13.50 -0.82
CA GLY A 143 13.22 14.25 0.20
C GLY A 143 12.29 14.89 1.21
N TRP A 144 12.85 15.72 2.10
CA TRP A 144 12.10 16.44 3.14
C TRP A 144 11.20 17.53 2.55
N ASP A 145 11.78 18.40 1.73
CA ASP A 145 11.11 19.48 1.03
C ASP A 145 11.75 19.70 -0.36
N LYS A 146 11.27 20.71 -1.09
CA LYS A 146 11.74 20.99 -2.47
C LYS A 146 13.22 21.37 -2.55
N SER A 147 13.77 21.99 -1.50
CA SER A 147 15.18 22.38 -1.42
C SER A 147 16.09 21.24 -0.94
N ASN A 148 15.51 20.23 -0.28
CA ASN A 148 16.22 19.12 0.34
C ASN A 148 15.73 17.77 -0.26
N ARG A 149 15.93 17.61 -1.58
CA ARG A 149 15.67 16.36 -2.30
C ARG A 149 16.96 15.54 -2.34
N ASN A 150 16.95 14.41 -1.65
CA ASN A 150 18.13 13.54 -1.52
C ASN A 150 17.84 12.06 -1.80
N CYS A 151 16.75 11.75 -2.52
CA CYS A 151 16.37 10.36 -2.81
C CYS A 151 17.47 9.57 -3.56
N VAL A 152 18.28 10.22 -4.41
CA VAL A 152 19.40 9.58 -5.10
C VAL A 152 20.49 9.18 -4.09
N GLN A 153 20.83 10.07 -3.15
CA GLN A 153 21.79 9.78 -2.09
C GLN A 153 21.31 8.62 -1.22
N ILE A 154 20.04 8.68 -0.77
CA ILE A 154 19.43 7.61 0.04
C ILE A 154 19.37 6.29 -0.75
N GLY A 155 19.10 6.34 -2.06
CA GLY A 155 19.12 5.16 -2.92
C GLY A 155 20.48 4.47 -2.97
N LYS A 156 21.57 5.23 -3.11
CA LYS A 156 22.93 4.70 -3.07
C LYS A 156 23.29 4.10 -1.71
N ILE A 157 22.92 4.77 -0.61
CA ILE A 157 23.08 4.22 0.74
C ILE A 157 22.30 2.91 0.90
N ALA A 158 21.05 2.87 0.42
CA ALA A 158 20.22 1.68 0.49
C ALA A 158 20.86 0.49 -0.24
N GLU A 159 21.34 0.71 -1.46
CA GLU A 159 22.05 -0.33 -2.24
C GLU A 159 23.31 -0.82 -1.52
N GLN A 160 24.14 0.09 -1.00
CA GLN A 160 25.36 -0.25 -0.25
C GLN A 160 25.08 -1.02 1.06
N CYS A 161 23.91 -0.79 1.67
CA CYS A 161 23.47 -1.50 2.86
C CYS A 161 22.82 -2.87 2.57
N GLY A 162 22.66 -3.27 1.29
CA GLY A 162 22.08 -4.56 0.92
C GLY A 162 20.55 -4.57 0.79
N ILE A 163 19.92 -3.40 0.65
CA ILE A 163 18.47 -3.31 0.33
C ILE A 163 18.22 -3.97 -1.03
N GLN A 164 17.12 -4.74 -1.14
CA GLN A 164 16.83 -5.57 -2.31
C GLN A 164 15.82 -4.94 -3.29
N ALA A 165 15.15 -3.86 -2.90
CA ALA A 165 14.34 -3.02 -3.78
C ALA A 165 14.04 -1.68 -3.10
N LEU A 166 13.94 -0.61 -3.89
CA LEU A 166 13.64 0.74 -3.42
C LEU A 166 12.36 1.28 -4.05
N THR A 167 11.37 1.60 -3.21
CA THR A 167 10.16 2.32 -3.66
C THR A 167 10.31 3.82 -3.43
N VAL A 168 10.11 4.62 -4.47
CA VAL A 168 10.19 6.07 -4.39
C VAL A 168 8.84 6.70 -4.69
N HIS A 169 8.25 7.38 -3.70
CA HIS A 169 7.06 8.22 -3.92
C HIS A 169 7.51 9.59 -4.48
N GLY A 170 6.99 9.95 -5.66
CA GLY A 170 7.34 11.16 -6.42
C GLY A 170 6.91 12.49 -5.77
N ARG A 171 6.89 12.58 -4.46
CA ARG A 171 6.62 13.80 -3.67
C ARG A 171 7.60 13.92 -2.53
N THR A 172 7.91 15.16 -2.12
CA THR A 172 8.61 15.42 -0.86
C THR A 172 7.67 15.23 0.34
N ARG A 173 8.24 15.17 1.55
CA ARG A 173 7.44 15.16 2.79
C ARG A 173 6.58 16.41 2.92
N ALA A 174 7.12 17.58 2.60
CA ALA A 174 6.43 18.85 2.73
C ALA A 174 5.18 18.94 1.85
N CYS A 175 5.20 18.31 0.67
CA CYS A 175 4.05 18.27 -0.25
C CYS A 175 2.88 17.44 0.29
N LEU A 176 3.08 16.60 1.30
CA LEU A 176 2.07 15.63 1.77
C LEU A 176 1.47 14.82 0.60
N PHE A 177 0.25 15.19 0.17
CA PHE A 177 -0.46 14.60 -0.98
C PHE A 177 -0.93 15.68 -1.97
N GLU A 178 -0.50 16.92 -1.79
CA GLU A 178 -0.84 18.06 -2.63
C GLU A 178 0.04 18.12 -3.88
N GLY A 179 -0.44 18.83 -4.90
CA GLY A 179 0.23 18.97 -6.19
C GLY A 179 0.29 17.63 -6.94
N LYS A 180 1.18 17.55 -7.93
CA LYS A 180 1.41 16.35 -8.75
C LYS A 180 2.67 15.61 -8.29
N ALA A 181 2.67 14.28 -8.41
CA ALA A 181 3.89 13.48 -8.24
C ALA A 181 4.87 13.78 -9.37
N GLU A 182 6.15 13.95 -9.02
CA GLU A 182 7.24 14.24 -9.96
C GLU A 182 8.02 12.95 -10.24
N TYR A 183 8.21 12.61 -11.51
CA TYR A 183 8.86 11.36 -11.89
C TYR A 183 10.34 11.50 -12.24
N ASP A 184 10.85 12.73 -12.46
CA ASP A 184 12.27 12.98 -12.76
C ASP A 184 13.20 12.48 -11.67
N ASN A 185 12.82 12.68 -10.41
CA ASN A 185 13.57 12.17 -9.27
C ASN A 185 13.60 10.64 -9.22
N ILE A 186 12.51 9.97 -9.62
CA ILE A 186 12.46 8.50 -9.70
C ILE A 186 13.36 8.01 -10.82
N LYS A 187 13.32 8.66 -11.97
CA LYS A 187 14.24 8.40 -13.10
C LYS A 187 15.70 8.54 -12.69
N ALA A 188 16.03 9.64 -11.99
CA ALA A 188 17.39 9.88 -11.51
C ALA A 188 17.85 8.79 -10.52
N VAL A 189 16.97 8.32 -9.63
CA VAL A 189 17.27 7.21 -8.73
C VAL A 189 17.53 5.93 -9.55
N LYS A 190 16.65 5.60 -10.51
CA LYS A 190 16.82 4.39 -11.35
C LYS A 190 18.13 4.40 -12.14
N GLN A 191 18.57 5.55 -12.59
CA GLN A 191 19.85 5.70 -13.29
C GLN A 191 21.08 5.59 -12.37
N ALA A 192 20.89 5.81 -11.06
CA ALA A 192 21.98 5.90 -10.09
C ALA A 192 22.26 4.62 -9.30
N ILE A 193 21.34 3.64 -9.32
CA ILE A 193 21.43 2.37 -8.56
C ILE A 193 21.05 1.18 -9.44
N ALA A 194 21.59 0.00 -9.12
CA ALA A 194 21.33 -1.25 -9.85
C ALA A 194 20.17 -2.07 -9.28
N ILE A 195 19.85 -1.89 -7.98
CA ILE A 195 18.73 -2.60 -7.36
C ILE A 195 17.39 -2.16 -7.98
N PRO A 196 16.36 -3.03 -7.96
CA PRO A 196 15.04 -2.72 -8.47
C PRO A 196 14.45 -1.44 -7.87
N VAL A 197 13.94 -0.55 -8.74
CA VAL A 197 13.25 0.69 -8.35
C VAL A 197 11.77 0.58 -8.66
N ILE A 198 10.92 0.88 -7.69
CA ILE A 198 9.46 0.86 -7.78
C ILE A 198 8.95 2.30 -7.78
N ALA A 199 8.30 2.73 -8.86
CA ALA A 199 7.73 4.07 -8.97
C ALA A 199 6.38 4.17 -8.26
N ASN A 200 6.18 5.21 -7.45
CA ASN A 200 4.94 5.44 -6.71
C ASN A 200 4.52 6.92 -6.78
N GLY A 201 3.21 7.15 -6.82
CA GLY A 201 2.59 8.48 -6.78
C GLY A 201 1.72 8.77 -8.01
N ASP A 202 0.45 9.14 -7.77
CA ASP A 202 -0.54 9.52 -8.77
C ASP A 202 -0.68 8.57 -9.97
N ILE A 203 -0.52 7.27 -9.72
CA ILE A 203 -0.76 6.21 -10.70
C ILE A 203 -2.22 5.77 -10.51
N ASP A 204 -3.10 6.30 -11.34
CA ASP A 204 -4.56 6.20 -11.23
C ASP A 204 -5.24 5.51 -12.41
N SER A 205 -4.47 5.13 -13.42
CA SER A 205 -4.95 4.46 -14.62
C SER A 205 -3.87 3.60 -15.25
N ALA A 206 -4.26 2.64 -16.08
CA ALA A 206 -3.34 1.78 -16.82
C ALA A 206 -2.42 2.58 -17.76
N ARG A 207 -2.97 3.59 -18.45
CA ARG A 207 -2.17 4.50 -19.31
C ARG A 207 -1.13 5.27 -18.50
N LYS A 208 -1.51 5.75 -17.31
CA LYS A 208 -0.57 6.45 -16.41
C LYS A 208 0.51 5.52 -15.90
N ALA A 209 0.17 4.29 -15.55
CA ALA A 209 1.11 3.26 -15.12
C ALA A 209 2.15 2.96 -16.21
N LYS A 210 1.72 2.73 -17.45
CA LYS A 210 2.60 2.52 -18.61
C LYS A 210 3.51 3.74 -18.85
N PHE A 211 2.93 4.94 -18.86
CA PHE A 211 3.70 6.19 -19.01
C PHE A 211 4.79 6.31 -17.93
N VAL A 212 4.48 6.01 -16.66
CA VAL A 212 5.43 6.12 -15.56
C VAL A 212 6.58 5.14 -15.72
N LEU A 213 6.31 3.89 -16.10
CA LEU A 213 7.35 2.89 -16.37
C LEU A 213 8.25 3.33 -17.53
N ASP A 214 7.65 3.71 -18.66
CA ASP A 214 8.39 4.11 -19.88
C ASP A 214 9.26 5.35 -19.60
N TYR A 215 8.71 6.33 -18.88
CA TYR A 215 9.41 7.58 -18.60
C TYR A 215 10.55 7.43 -17.59
N THR A 216 10.32 6.65 -16.52
CA THR A 216 11.29 6.53 -15.41
C THR A 216 12.29 5.42 -15.62
N GLY A 217 11.97 4.40 -16.42
CA GLY A 217 12.71 3.14 -16.51
C GLY A 217 12.60 2.28 -15.23
N ALA A 218 11.66 2.59 -14.33
CA ALA A 218 11.46 1.81 -13.12
C ALA A 218 11.09 0.36 -13.41
N ASP A 219 11.47 -0.55 -12.53
CA ASP A 219 11.24 -1.99 -12.71
C ASP A 219 9.79 -2.40 -12.41
N ALA A 220 9.11 -1.62 -11.57
CA ALA A 220 7.71 -1.82 -11.20
C ALA A 220 7.03 -0.52 -10.79
N ILE A 221 5.72 -0.58 -10.61
CA ILE A 221 4.91 0.51 -10.08
C ILE A 221 4.20 0.09 -8.79
N MET A 222 3.89 1.09 -7.95
CA MET A 222 3.12 0.88 -6.74
C MET A 222 1.92 1.82 -6.72
N ILE A 223 0.72 1.23 -6.62
CA ILE A 223 -0.56 1.94 -6.58
C ILE A 223 -0.96 2.15 -5.12
N GLY A 224 -1.37 3.36 -4.77
CA GLY A 224 -1.91 3.70 -3.44
C GLY A 224 -3.38 4.08 -3.52
N ARG A 225 -3.68 5.36 -3.33
CA ARG A 225 -5.05 5.91 -3.21
C ARG A 225 -5.98 5.57 -4.35
N ALA A 226 -5.48 5.37 -5.56
CA ALA A 226 -6.29 5.01 -6.72
C ALA A 226 -6.94 3.62 -6.62
N ALA A 227 -6.46 2.76 -5.71
CA ALA A 227 -7.09 1.47 -5.42
C ALA A 227 -8.35 1.60 -4.53
N LEU A 228 -8.56 2.76 -3.88
CA LEU A 228 -9.69 2.99 -2.98
C LEU A 228 -11.00 3.05 -3.79
N GLY A 229 -11.91 2.12 -3.52
CA GLY A 229 -13.13 1.97 -4.29
C GLY A 229 -12.93 1.45 -5.73
N ASN A 230 -11.70 1.08 -6.10
CA ASN A 230 -11.33 0.64 -7.45
C ASN A 230 -10.23 -0.45 -7.43
N PRO A 231 -10.43 -1.58 -6.75
CA PRO A 231 -9.42 -2.64 -6.69
C PRO A 231 -9.16 -3.29 -8.05
N TRP A 232 -10.11 -3.28 -8.97
CA TRP A 232 -9.98 -3.79 -10.34
C TRP A 232 -8.99 -3.00 -11.21
N LEU A 233 -8.52 -1.85 -10.73
CA LEU A 233 -7.44 -1.10 -11.38
C LEU A 233 -6.16 -1.94 -11.56
N PHE A 234 -5.86 -2.85 -10.62
CA PHE A 234 -4.68 -3.71 -10.71
C PHE A 234 -4.71 -4.59 -11.95
N GLN A 235 -5.85 -5.21 -12.25
CA GLN A 235 -6.02 -6.06 -13.43
C GLN A 235 -5.88 -5.27 -14.73
N THR A 236 -6.48 -4.06 -14.80
CA THR A 236 -6.36 -3.22 -16.00
C THR A 236 -4.93 -2.75 -16.24
N VAL A 237 -4.21 -2.46 -15.16
CA VAL A 237 -2.80 -2.06 -15.21
C VAL A 237 -1.90 -3.24 -15.59
N GLU A 238 -2.09 -4.40 -14.94
CA GLU A 238 -1.34 -5.63 -15.25
C GLU A 238 -1.49 -6.00 -16.73
N ASN A 239 -2.73 -6.06 -17.24
CA ASN A 239 -3.00 -6.41 -18.63
C ASN A 239 -2.34 -5.47 -19.63
N LEU A 240 -2.35 -4.16 -19.36
CA LEU A 240 -1.68 -3.21 -20.25
C LEU A 240 -0.16 -3.31 -20.20
N ILE A 241 0.42 -3.53 -19.02
CA ILE A 241 1.88 -3.55 -18.84
C ILE A 241 2.49 -4.87 -19.30
N GLU A 242 1.85 -6.01 -18.99
CA GLU A 242 2.43 -7.33 -19.24
C GLU A 242 1.98 -7.92 -20.58
N HIS A 243 0.81 -7.52 -21.11
CA HIS A 243 0.20 -8.12 -22.29
C HIS A 243 -0.15 -7.11 -23.38
N ASP A 244 0.13 -5.82 -23.18
CA ASP A 244 -0.23 -4.70 -24.06
C ASP A 244 -1.73 -4.73 -24.48
N SER A 245 -2.59 -5.22 -23.59
CA SER A 245 -4.01 -5.42 -23.80
C SER A 245 -4.84 -4.58 -22.84
N ILE A 246 -5.99 -4.10 -23.32
CA ILE A 246 -6.96 -3.39 -22.47
C ILE A 246 -7.98 -4.42 -22.02
N SER A 247 -7.95 -4.74 -20.70
CA SER A 247 -8.99 -5.59 -20.11
C SER A 247 -10.33 -4.86 -20.01
N GLN A 248 -11.39 -5.61 -20.18
CA GLN A 248 -12.71 -5.11 -19.88
C GLN A 248 -12.88 -4.93 -18.38
N MET A 249 -13.43 -3.80 -17.95
CA MET A 249 -13.77 -3.57 -16.55
C MET A 249 -14.88 -4.51 -16.11
N PRO A 250 -14.90 -4.96 -14.85
CA PRO A 250 -16.04 -5.73 -14.35
C PRO A 250 -17.36 -4.98 -14.57
N SER A 251 -18.41 -5.71 -14.94
CA SER A 251 -19.78 -5.19 -15.04
C SER A 251 -20.24 -4.59 -13.70
N LEU A 252 -21.26 -3.75 -13.71
CA LEU A 252 -21.80 -3.19 -12.46
C LEU A 252 -22.24 -4.29 -11.51
N ASN A 253 -22.90 -5.33 -12.00
CA ASN A 253 -23.33 -6.46 -11.20
C ASN A 253 -22.15 -7.20 -10.51
N GLU A 254 -21.08 -7.46 -11.23
CA GLU A 254 -19.84 -8.05 -10.66
C GLU A 254 -19.23 -7.16 -9.61
N LYS A 255 -19.17 -5.83 -9.85
CA LYS A 255 -18.69 -4.86 -8.86
C LYS A 255 -19.52 -4.87 -7.59
N CYS A 256 -20.85 -4.82 -7.71
CA CYS A 256 -21.78 -4.87 -6.56
C CYS A 256 -21.57 -6.14 -5.73
N GLY A 257 -21.54 -7.31 -6.37
CA GLY A 257 -21.30 -8.57 -5.69
C GLY A 257 -19.94 -8.64 -4.99
N GLN A 258 -18.89 -8.08 -5.60
CA GLN A 258 -17.57 -8.04 -4.99
C GLN A 258 -17.48 -7.06 -3.81
N ILE A 259 -18.18 -5.93 -3.89
CA ILE A 259 -18.25 -4.96 -2.80
C ILE A 259 -18.94 -5.58 -1.58
N LEU A 260 -20.08 -6.23 -1.79
CA LEU A 260 -20.81 -6.94 -0.70
C LEU A 260 -19.89 -7.95 -0.01
N ARG A 261 -19.16 -8.77 -0.77
CA ARG A 261 -18.18 -9.73 -0.22
C ARG A 261 -17.11 -9.04 0.59
N HIS A 262 -16.51 -7.97 0.07
CA HIS A 262 -15.47 -7.24 0.80
C HIS A 262 -15.98 -6.63 2.10
N ILE A 263 -17.20 -6.05 2.11
CA ILE A 263 -17.79 -5.49 3.33
C ILE A 263 -18.09 -6.62 4.35
N GLN A 264 -18.57 -7.76 3.90
CA GLN A 264 -18.76 -8.93 4.76
C GLN A 264 -17.43 -9.43 5.37
N GLU A 265 -16.37 -9.51 4.56
CA GLU A 265 -15.03 -9.88 5.04
C GLU A 265 -14.48 -8.87 6.07
N LEU A 266 -14.73 -7.56 5.89
CA LEU A 266 -14.36 -6.55 6.88
C LEU A 266 -15.12 -6.75 8.21
N HIS A 267 -16.42 -7.07 8.15
CA HIS A 267 -17.20 -7.36 9.35
C HIS A 267 -16.66 -8.59 10.08
N GLN A 268 -16.33 -9.66 9.37
CA GLN A 268 -15.74 -10.88 9.93
C GLN A 268 -14.35 -10.62 10.54
N PHE A 269 -13.51 -9.90 9.83
CA PHE A 269 -12.13 -9.64 10.24
C PHE A 269 -12.02 -8.74 11.48
N TYR A 270 -12.82 -7.68 11.55
CA TYR A 270 -12.78 -6.71 12.65
C TYR A 270 -13.78 -7.03 13.77
N GLY A 271 -14.71 -7.97 13.55
CA GLY A 271 -15.80 -8.29 14.45
C GLY A 271 -16.91 -7.23 14.48
N GLU A 272 -18.00 -7.56 15.16
CA GLU A 272 -19.24 -6.78 15.15
C GLU A 272 -19.06 -5.32 15.59
N GLN A 273 -18.23 -5.07 16.60
CA GLN A 273 -18.07 -3.71 17.18
C GLN A 273 -17.21 -2.75 16.34
N LYS A 274 -16.33 -3.26 15.49
CA LYS A 274 -15.40 -2.44 14.71
C LYS A 274 -15.67 -2.54 13.21
N GLY A 275 -16.12 -3.68 12.73
CA GLY A 275 -16.32 -3.99 11.31
C GLY A 275 -17.22 -2.96 10.61
N TYR A 276 -18.38 -2.66 11.18
CA TYR A 276 -19.31 -1.69 10.59
C TYR A 276 -18.71 -0.27 10.49
N ARG A 277 -17.84 0.14 11.42
CA ARG A 277 -17.18 1.44 11.36
C ARG A 277 -16.12 1.50 10.26
N ILE A 278 -15.39 0.41 10.08
CA ILE A 278 -14.37 0.30 9.03
C ILE A 278 -15.04 0.25 7.65
N ALA A 279 -16.14 -0.49 7.52
CA ALA A 279 -16.91 -0.62 6.28
C ALA A 279 -17.37 0.75 5.71
N ARG A 280 -17.75 1.70 6.56
CA ARG A 280 -18.25 3.03 6.16
C ARG A 280 -17.34 3.77 5.17
N LYS A 281 -16.04 3.76 5.42
CA LYS A 281 -15.08 4.45 4.54
C LYS A 281 -14.92 3.71 3.20
N HIS A 282 -14.93 2.37 3.20
CA HIS A 282 -14.81 1.58 1.98
C HIS A 282 -16.05 1.75 1.10
N VAL A 283 -17.25 1.68 1.68
CA VAL A 283 -18.51 1.95 0.95
C VAL A 283 -18.48 3.37 0.38
N ALA A 284 -18.06 4.38 1.16
CA ALA A 284 -17.96 5.74 0.66
C ALA A 284 -17.03 5.87 -0.55
N TRP A 285 -15.92 5.13 -0.62
CA TRP A 285 -15.03 5.11 -1.78
C TRP A 285 -15.65 4.39 -2.98
N TYR A 286 -16.30 3.24 -2.77
CA TYR A 286 -16.98 2.51 -3.85
C TYR A 286 -18.09 3.33 -4.50
N LEU A 287 -18.90 4.02 -3.70
CA LEU A 287 -19.98 4.87 -4.20
C LEU A 287 -19.48 6.00 -5.12
N GLN A 288 -18.26 6.52 -4.90
CA GLN A 288 -17.69 7.54 -5.79
C GLN A 288 -17.47 7.01 -7.20
N GLY A 289 -17.16 5.72 -7.35
CA GLY A 289 -16.88 5.08 -8.64
C GLY A 289 -18.09 4.42 -9.31
N ILE A 290 -19.20 4.23 -8.57
CA ILE A 290 -20.41 3.58 -9.09
C ILE A 290 -21.51 4.63 -9.28
N GLN A 291 -22.05 5.12 -8.18
CA GLN A 291 -23.08 6.16 -8.15
C GLN A 291 -22.94 6.96 -6.85
N PRO A 292 -22.40 8.19 -6.92
CA PRO A 292 -22.31 9.03 -5.75
C PRO A 292 -23.72 9.35 -5.21
N ASP A 293 -24.05 8.86 -4.02
CA ASP A 293 -25.32 9.11 -3.34
C ASP A 293 -25.05 9.55 -1.91
N PHE A 294 -25.29 10.82 -1.65
CA PHE A 294 -25.06 11.43 -0.33
C PHE A 294 -26.07 10.96 0.71
N VAL A 295 -27.33 10.80 0.32
CA VAL A 295 -28.41 10.37 1.22
C VAL A 295 -28.17 8.90 1.64
N PHE A 296 -27.90 8.03 0.67
CA PHE A 296 -27.57 6.64 0.97
C PHE A 296 -26.34 6.55 1.89
N LYS A 297 -25.27 7.32 1.61
CA LYS A 297 -24.09 7.34 2.45
C LYS A 297 -24.38 7.74 3.89
N GLN A 298 -25.28 8.73 4.12
CA GLN A 298 -25.69 9.12 5.48
C GLN A 298 -26.45 7.99 6.18
N THR A 299 -27.41 7.39 5.48
CA THR A 299 -28.20 6.25 5.99
C THR A 299 -27.28 5.10 6.36
N PHE A 300 -26.40 4.67 5.45
CA PHE A 300 -25.45 3.59 5.70
C PHE A 300 -24.51 3.88 6.89
N ASN A 301 -24.05 5.13 7.02
CA ASN A 301 -23.16 5.51 8.13
C ASN A 301 -23.88 5.55 9.49
N ALA A 302 -25.20 5.66 9.54
CA ALA A 302 -25.97 5.62 10.78
C ALA A 302 -26.12 4.20 11.33
N ILE A 303 -26.06 3.18 10.46
CA ILE A 303 -26.24 1.78 10.84
C ILE A 303 -25.04 1.31 11.67
N SER A 304 -25.32 0.66 12.80
CA SER A 304 -24.32 0.08 13.71
C SER A 304 -24.36 -1.45 13.80
N ASP A 305 -25.29 -2.08 13.10
CA ASP A 305 -25.40 -3.53 12.96
C ASP A 305 -24.78 -3.98 11.63
N PRO A 306 -23.78 -4.90 11.64
CA PRO A 306 -23.14 -5.39 10.42
C PRO A 306 -24.11 -6.10 9.46
N LYS A 307 -25.11 -6.82 9.96
CA LYS A 307 -26.07 -7.53 9.10
C LYS A 307 -27.01 -6.56 8.42
N GLU A 308 -27.50 -5.57 9.15
CA GLU A 308 -28.33 -4.49 8.60
C GLU A 308 -27.57 -3.70 7.54
N GLN A 309 -26.26 -3.42 7.75
CA GLN A 309 -25.43 -2.77 6.74
C GLN A 309 -25.38 -3.54 5.42
N LEU A 310 -25.25 -4.87 5.47
CA LEU A 310 -25.21 -5.70 4.27
C LEU A 310 -26.57 -5.69 3.55
N ILE A 311 -27.68 -5.83 4.27
CA ILE A 311 -29.04 -5.79 3.70
C ILE A 311 -29.28 -4.46 2.98
N VAL A 312 -29.05 -3.35 3.67
CA VAL A 312 -29.27 -2.01 3.10
C VAL A 312 -28.35 -1.72 1.89
N LEU A 313 -27.12 -2.23 1.91
CA LEU A 313 -26.20 -2.10 0.79
C LEU A 313 -26.64 -2.94 -0.42
N GLU A 314 -27.13 -4.17 -0.19
CA GLU A 314 -27.66 -5.05 -1.23
C GLU A 314 -28.92 -4.48 -1.87
N ASP A 315 -29.87 -3.98 -1.07
CA ASP A 315 -31.06 -3.31 -1.55
C ASP A 315 -30.75 -2.09 -2.43
N PHE A 316 -29.77 -1.28 -2.00
CA PHE A 316 -29.30 -0.15 -2.78
C PHE A 316 -28.71 -0.58 -4.13
N PHE A 317 -27.90 -1.64 -4.15
CA PHE A 317 -27.33 -2.17 -5.39
C PHE A 317 -28.38 -2.74 -6.32
N ASN A 318 -29.40 -3.44 -5.81
CA ASN A 318 -30.52 -3.94 -6.61
C ASN A 318 -31.27 -2.77 -7.29
N LEU A 319 -31.53 -1.67 -6.57
CA LEU A 319 -32.16 -0.48 -7.15
C LEU A 319 -31.32 0.15 -8.29
N ILE A 320 -30.00 0.13 -8.19
CA ILE A 320 -29.11 0.65 -9.25
C ILE A 320 -29.14 -0.29 -10.45
N LEU A 321 -29.01 -1.59 -10.22
CA LEU A 321 -28.99 -2.59 -11.30
C LEU A 321 -30.31 -2.64 -12.08
N ASP A 322 -31.44 -2.43 -11.42
CA ASP A 322 -32.74 -2.37 -12.12
C ASP A 322 -32.88 -1.12 -12.99
N LYS A 323 -32.28 0.01 -12.59
CA LYS A 323 -32.25 1.21 -13.41
C LYS A 323 -31.35 1.08 -14.65
N GLU A 324 -30.33 0.23 -14.65
CA GLU A 324 -29.49 -0.03 -15.85
C GLU A 324 -30.21 -0.91 -16.90
N LYS A 325 -31.24 -1.65 -16.49
CA LYS A 325 -32.02 -2.52 -17.41
C LYS A 325 -33.13 -1.78 -18.16
N CYS A 326 -33.49 -0.59 -17.71
CA CYS A 326 -34.51 0.29 -18.32
C CYS A 326 -33.87 1.32 -19.23
#